data_b248f14ed504508dc88bf3c92feb9afb
#
_entry.id   b248f14ed504508dc88bf3c92feb9afb
#
_cell.length_a   1.000
_cell.length_b   1.000
_cell.length_c   1.000
_cell.angle_alpha   90.00
_cell.angle_beta   90.00
_cell.angle_gamma   90.00
#
_symmetry.space_group_name_H-M   'P 1'
#
loop_
_entity.id
_entity.type
_entity.pdbx_description
1 polymer ?
#
loop_
_entity_poly.entity_id
_entity_poly.type
_entity_poly.pdbx_seq_one_letter_code
_entity_poly.pdbx_strand_id
1 'polypeptide(L)'
;MSIGKLFLVPTPIGNAGDITFRALEILRTVDEVICEERKVGSRFLKHHGIQQNLRTLNEHNEPEQIRDLLDLLKAGKQLALISDAGTPVFADPGYRLIQAIIASEGEIVSLPGPSSLMTALVVSGLPCQDFYCVGFLPRKTELRRKALQSLKRWQTTLVIYEAPYRLIPLLKDVLGELGGWQAASLCVRLSYPDERVLRGNLKELLAHCEASPFKGEFVLLVDNRVSGRFSSKGGKGSKTRST
;
A
#
# COMPACT_ATOMS: atom_id res chain seq x y z
N MET A 1 -7.37 20.60 -30.91
CA MET A 1 -7.80 19.26 -30.38
C MET A 1 -7.52 19.28 -28.89
N SER A 2 -8.45 18.83 -28.06
CA SER A 2 -8.18 18.72 -26.60
C SER A 2 -7.15 17.63 -26.35
N ILE A 3 -6.16 17.91 -25.51
CA ILE A 3 -5.20 16.91 -25.04
C ILE A 3 -5.98 15.86 -24.23
N GLY A 4 -5.62 14.58 -24.41
CA GLY A 4 -6.23 13.49 -23.62
C GLY A 4 -5.82 13.53 -22.16
N LYS A 5 -6.46 12.71 -21.32
CA LYS A 5 -6.25 12.66 -19.87
C LYS A 5 -5.73 11.30 -19.45
N LEU A 6 -4.85 11.30 -18.44
CA LEU A 6 -4.50 10.09 -17.70
C LEU A 6 -5.31 10.03 -16.41
N PHE A 7 -6.10 8.97 -16.24
CA PHE A 7 -6.80 8.67 -14.99
C PHE A 7 -5.97 7.69 -14.15
N LEU A 8 -5.70 8.05 -12.90
CA LEU A 8 -5.12 7.14 -11.91
C LEU A 8 -6.28 6.45 -11.18
N VAL A 9 -6.43 5.15 -11.38
CA VAL A 9 -7.60 4.40 -10.93
C VAL A 9 -7.19 3.36 -9.90
N PRO A 10 -7.49 3.59 -8.60
CA PRO A 10 -7.26 2.60 -7.56
C PRO A 10 -8.11 1.36 -7.76
N THR A 11 -7.50 0.18 -7.53
CA THR A 11 -8.13 -1.13 -7.61
C THR A 11 -8.32 -1.75 -6.23
N PRO A 12 -9.21 -2.73 -6.07
CA PRO A 12 -9.41 -3.44 -4.80
C PRO A 12 -8.12 -4.05 -4.26
N ILE A 13 -7.97 -4.03 -2.94
CA ILE A 13 -6.82 -4.63 -2.24
C ILE A 13 -7.10 -6.05 -1.74
N GLY A 14 -8.33 -6.53 -1.83
CA GLY A 14 -8.75 -7.85 -1.36
C GLY A 14 -10.17 -8.18 -1.79
N ASN A 15 -11.13 -7.31 -1.49
CA ASN A 15 -12.53 -7.47 -1.85
C ASN A 15 -12.84 -6.76 -3.16
N ALA A 16 -13.26 -7.49 -4.18
CA ALA A 16 -13.60 -6.90 -5.49
C ALA A 16 -14.69 -5.82 -5.42
N GLY A 17 -15.56 -5.85 -4.40
CA GLY A 17 -16.60 -4.86 -4.18
C GLY A 17 -16.12 -3.49 -3.70
N ASP A 18 -14.83 -3.35 -3.33
CA ASP A 18 -14.28 -2.07 -2.88
C ASP A 18 -13.98 -1.10 -4.04
N ILE A 19 -14.15 -1.52 -5.28
CA ILE A 19 -14.05 -0.63 -6.44
C ILE A 19 -15.13 0.45 -6.40
N THR A 20 -14.78 1.69 -6.74
CA THR A 20 -15.77 2.77 -6.80
C THR A 20 -16.57 2.72 -8.10
N PHE A 21 -17.83 3.16 -8.07
CA PHE A 21 -18.64 3.30 -9.28
C PHE A 21 -17.96 4.17 -10.33
N ARG A 22 -17.36 5.29 -9.93
CA ARG A 22 -16.63 6.20 -10.82
C ARG A 22 -15.43 5.52 -11.48
N ALA A 23 -14.71 4.65 -10.75
CA ALA A 23 -13.63 3.88 -11.32
C ALA A 23 -14.12 2.93 -12.43
N LEU A 24 -15.24 2.24 -12.19
CA LEU A 24 -15.85 1.36 -13.20
C LEU A 24 -16.32 2.13 -14.44
N GLU A 25 -16.91 3.31 -14.27
CA GLU A 25 -17.34 4.18 -15.38
C GLU A 25 -16.15 4.62 -16.23
N ILE A 26 -15.08 5.10 -15.59
CA ILE A 26 -13.84 5.52 -16.29
C ILE A 26 -13.24 4.34 -17.05
N LEU A 27 -13.08 3.19 -16.40
CA LEU A 27 -12.49 2.01 -17.05
C LEU A 27 -13.29 1.48 -18.24
N ARG A 28 -14.60 1.73 -18.31
CA ARG A 28 -15.44 1.38 -19.46
C ARG A 28 -15.32 2.35 -20.63
N THR A 29 -14.91 3.60 -20.37
CA THR A 29 -14.98 4.69 -21.35
C THR A 29 -13.63 5.13 -21.89
N VAL A 30 -12.51 4.81 -21.21
CA VAL A 30 -11.16 5.13 -21.69
C VAL A 30 -10.78 4.35 -22.95
N ASP A 31 -9.84 4.86 -23.72
CA ASP A 31 -9.34 4.19 -24.94
C ASP A 31 -8.42 3.01 -24.63
N GLU A 32 -7.56 3.13 -23.60
CA GLU A 32 -6.67 2.05 -23.14
C GLU A 32 -6.54 2.04 -21.63
N VAL A 33 -6.34 0.84 -21.06
CA VAL A 33 -5.99 0.64 -19.65
C VAL A 33 -4.54 0.20 -19.55
N ILE A 34 -3.79 0.84 -18.67
CA ILE A 34 -2.38 0.56 -18.41
C ILE A 34 -2.31 -0.19 -17.08
N CYS A 35 -1.57 -1.29 -17.00
CA CYS A 35 -1.36 -2.10 -15.80
C CYS A 35 0.10 -2.53 -15.70
N GLU A 36 0.56 -2.91 -14.52
CA GLU A 36 1.90 -3.44 -14.32
C GLU A 36 1.97 -4.87 -14.85
N GLU A 37 1.14 -5.76 -14.33
CA GLU A 37 1.07 -7.17 -14.69
C GLU A 37 -0.18 -7.45 -15.56
N ARG A 38 0.03 -7.75 -16.83
CA ARG A 38 -1.07 -7.99 -17.80
C ARG A 38 -2.08 -9.05 -17.34
N LYS A 39 -1.60 -10.10 -16.67
CA LYS A 39 -2.46 -11.19 -16.21
C LYS A 39 -3.39 -10.73 -15.08
N VAL A 40 -2.88 -9.88 -14.18
CA VAL A 40 -3.66 -9.31 -13.06
C VAL A 40 -4.67 -8.32 -13.59
N GLY A 41 -4.25 -7.35 -14.43
CA GLY A 41 -5.15 -6.37 -15.04
C GLY A 41 -6.25 -7.01 -15.89
N SER A 42 -5.92 -8.03 -16.70
CA SER A 42 -6.92 -8.76 -17.49
C SER A 42 -7.96 -9.48 -16.61
N ARG A 43 -7.53 -10.12 -15.53
CA ARG A 43 -8.44 -10.80 -14.58
C ARG A 43 -9.35 -9.79 -13.90
N PHE A 44 -8.80 -8.65 -13.47
CA PHE A 44 -9.55 -7.57 -12.84
C PHE A 44 -10.64 -7.03 -13.78
N LEU A 45 -10.28 -6.65 -15.01
CA LEU A 45 -11.26 -6.14 -15.99
C LEU A 45 -12.33 -7.17 -16.30
N LYS A 46 -11.95 -8.43 -16.53
CA LYS A 46 -12.88 -9.52 -16.81
C LYS A 46 -13.88 -9.73 -15.65
N HIS A 47 -13.40 -9.67 -14.39
CA HIS A 47 -14.26 -9.81 -13.22
C HIS A 47 -15.37 -8.76 -13.19
N HIS A 48 -15.09 -7.54 -13.64
CA HIS A 48 -16.06 -6.44 -13.71
C HIS A 48 -16.79 -6.30 -15.05
N GLY A 49 -16.65 -7.29 -15.95
CA GLY A 49 -17.31 -7.29 -17.26
C GLY A 49 -16.84 -6.15 -18.19
N ILE A 50 -15.59 -5.70 -18.02
CA ILE A 50 -15.00 -4.61 -18.80
C ILE A 50 -14.12 -5.20 -19.89
N GLN A 51 -14.36 -4.77 -21.15
CA GLN A 51 -13.55 -5.13 -22.31
C GLN A 51 -12.77 -3.89 -22.76
N GLN A 52 -11.47 -3.88 -22.49
CA GLN A 52 -10.58 -2.79 -22.83
C GLN A 52 -9.23 -3.30 -23.33
N ASN A 53 -8.57 -2.49 -24.16
CA ASN A 53 -7.20 -2.74 -24.56
C ASN A 53 -6.28 -2.56 -23.33
N LEU A 54 -5.44 -3.59 -23.08
CA LEU A 54 -4.47 -3.55 -21.99
C LEU A 54 -3.07 -3.31 -22.53
N ARG A 55 -2.40 -2.32 -21.95
CA ARG A 55 -0.98 -2.04 -22.14
C ARG A 55 -0.24 -2.29 -20.83
N THR A 56 0.98 -2.79 -20.89
CA THR A 56 1.81 -2.97 -19.70
C THR A 56 2.80 -1.83 -19.52
N LEU A 57 2.94 -1.38 -18.28
CA LEU A 57 3.96 -0.43 -17.85
C LEU A 57 4.66 -0.99 -16.59
N ASN A 58 5.92 -1.37 -16.71
CA ASN A 58 6.73 -1.92 -15.64
C ASN A 58 8.16 -1.35 -15.68
N GLU A 59 8.98 -1.65 -14.69
CA GLU A 59 10.35 -1.13 -14.58
C GLU A 59 11.21 -1.40 -15.82
N HIS A 60 10.93 -2.45 -16.58
CA HIS A 60 11.74 -2.87 -17.72
C HIS A 60 11.38 -2.14 -19.01
N ASN A 61 10.10 -1.80 -19.21
CA ASN A 61 9.59 -1.18 -20.44
C ASN A 61 9.20 0.30 -20.30
N GLU A 62 9.28 0.85 -19.09
CA GLU A 62 8.81 2.21 -18.79
C GLU A 62 9.35 3.29 -19.75
N PRO A 63 10.66 3.34 -20.12
CA PRO A 63 11.18 4.39 -20.99
C PRO A 63 10.57 4.41 -22.39
N GLU A 64 10.30 3.22 -22.96
CA GLU A 64 9.71 3.07 -24.29
C GLU A 64 8.21 3.40 -24.24
N GLN A 65 7.52 2.84 -23.25
CA GLN A 65 6.08 3.03 -23.09
C GLN A 65 5.70 4.49 -22.80
N ILE A 66 6.50 5.23 -22.07
CA ILE A 66 6.23 6.66 -21.78
C ILE A 66 6.07 7.46 -23.06
N ARG A 67 6.94 7.26 -24.06
CA ARG A 67 6.87 7.97 -25.33
C ARG A 67 5.55 7.70 -26.04
N ASP A 68 5.20 6.43 -26.19
CA ASP A 68 3.97 6.01 -26.85
C ASP A 68 2.72 6.55 -26.16
N LEU A 69 2.72 6.50 -24.80
CA LEU A 69 1.60 7.00 -23.99
C LEU A 69 1.44 8.52 -24.12
N LEU A 70 2.54 9.28 -24.18
CA LEU A 70 2.48 10.72 -24.42
C LEU A 70 1.92 11.04 -25.81
N ASP A 71 2.28 10.26 -26.84
CA ASP A 71 1.75 10.46 -28.20
C ASP A 71 0.26 10.16 -28.27
N LEU A 72 -0.22 9.11 -27.56
CA LEU A 72 -1.66 8.84 -27.42
C LEU A 72 -2.40 10.00 -26.73
N LEU A 73 -1.87 10.52 -25.64
CA LEU A 73 -2.45 11.67 -24.93
C LEU A 73 -2.50 12.92 -25.82
N LYS A 74 -1.42 13.23 -26.57
CA LYS A 74 -1.41 14.32 -27.55
C LYS A 74 -2.45 14.12 -28.68
N ALA A 75 -2.72 12.88 -29.04
CA ALA A 75 -3.78 12.53 -30.01
C ALA A 75 -5.20 12.62 -29.39
N GLY A 76 -5.35 13.06 -28.15
CA GLY A 76 -6.64 13.25 -27.47
C GLY A 76 -7.18 11.98 -26.81
N LYS A 77 -6.41 10.90 -26.73
CA LYS A 77 -6.84 9.62 -26.14
C LYS A 77 -6.95 9.70 -24.63
N GLN A 78 -7.98 9.05 -24.07
CA GLN A 78 -8.20 8.91 -22.63
C GLN A 78 -7.56 7.61 -22.16
N LEU A 79 -6.68 7.69 -21.16
CA LEU A 79 -5.95 6.53 -20.65
C LEU A 79 -6.25 6.34 -19.16
N ALA A 80 -6.26 5.08 -18.68
CA ALA A 80 -6.35 4.77 -17.26
C ALA A 80 -5.15 3.94 -16.82
N LEU A 81 -4.46 4.37 -15.77
CA LEU A 81 -3.42 3.58 -15.09
C LEU A 81 -4.02 2.94 -13.85
N ILE A 82 -3.98 1.61 -13.79
CA ILE A 82 -4.40 0.81 -12.64
C ILE A 82 -3.20 0.19 -11.94
N SER A 83 -3.32 -0.05 -10.63
CA SER A 83 -2.42 -0.87 -9.83
C SER A 83 -2.86 -2.34 -9.84
N ASP A 84 -1.98 -3.25 -9.51
CA ASP A 84 -2.34 -4.64 -9.23
C ASP A 84 -3.20 -4.75 -7.96
N ALA A 85 -2.96 -3.87 -6.95
CA ALA A 85 -3.77 -3.75 -5.75
C ALA A 85 -3.62 -2.37 -5.10
N GLY A 86 -4.72 -1.63 -4.96
CA GLY A 86 -4.73 -0.32 -4.30
C GLY A 86 -4.47 0.85 -5.23
N THR A 87 -3.81 1.88 -4.72
CA THR A 87 -3.57 3.15 -5.41
C THR A 87 -2.35 3.05 -6.33
N PRO A 88 -2.47 3.29 -7.64
CA PRO A 88 -1.35 3.21 -8.58
C PRO A 88 -0.27 4.27 -8.29
N VAL A 89 0.95 4.04 -8.76
CA VAL A 89 2.14 4.92 -8.62
C VAL A 89 2.73 4.95 -7.21
N PHE A 90 1.95 4.67 -6.18
CA PHE A 90 2.41 4.80 -4.79
C PHE A 90 3.54 3.84 -4.42
N ALA A 91 3.43 2.57 -4.80
CA ALA A 91 4.45 1.54 -4.62
C ALA A 91 4.72 0.75 -5.92
N ASP A 92 4.18 1.26 -7.03
CA ASP A 92 4.16 0.67 -8.36
C ASP A 92 4.92 1.56 -9.36
N PRO A 93 5.25 1.06 -10.55
CA PRO A 93 5.74 1.87 -11.66
C PRO A 93 4.77 2.99 -12.05
N GLY A 94 5.28 4.04 -12.71
CA GLY A 94 4.46 5.12 -13.26
C GLY A 94 4.86 6.53 -12.80
N TYR A 95 5.75 6.66 -11.81
CA TYR A 95 6.22 7.97 -11.37
C TYR A 95 6.84 8.79 -12.52
N ARG A 96 7.66 8.15 -13.37
CA ARG A 96 8.27 8.81 -14.53
C ARG A 96 7.24 9.19 -15.58
N LEU A 97 6.20 8.37 -15.78
CA LEU A 97 5.08 8.70 -16.65
C LEU A 97 4.36 9.97 -16.16
N ILE A 98 4.05 10.04 -14.85
CA ILE A 98 3.45 11.22 -14.24
C ILE A 98 4.30 12.46 -14.50
N GLN A 99 5.61 12.40 -14.25
CA GLN A 99 6.51 13.52 -14.49
C GLN A 99 6.54 13.94 -15.98
N ALA A 100 6.56 12.97 -16.89
CA ALA A 100 6.57 13.24 -18.32
C ALA A 100 5.28 13.91 -18.81
N ILE A 101 4.12 13.48 -18.28
CA ILE A 101 2.82 14.12 -18.58
C ILE A 101 2.78 15.54 -18.04
N ILE A 102 3.21 15.78 -16.81
CA ILE A 102 3.29 17.14 -16.23
C ILE A 102 4.20 18.03 -17.07
N ALA A 103 5.38 17.55 -17.46
CA ALA A 103 6.32 18.29 -18.30
C ALA A 103 5.77 18.61 -19.70
N SER A 104 4.77 17.84 -20.16
CA SER A 104 4.08 18.06 -21.43
C SER A 104 2.77 18.84 -21.28
N GLU A 105 2.52 19.44 -20.11
CA GLU A 105 1.28 20.15 -19.75
C GLU A 105 0.00 19.29 -19.93
N GLY A 106 0.15 17.96 -19.79
CA GLY A 106 -0.95 17.01 -19.89
C GLY A 106 -1.79 16.96 -18.62
N GLU A 107 -3.04 16.52 -18.74
CA GLU A 107 -3.98 16.44 -17.63
C GLU A 107 -3.93 15.06 -16.94
N ILE A 108 -3.83 15.07 -15.61
CA ILE A 108 -3.86 13.87 -14.76
C ILE A 108 -5.03 14.00 -13.80
N VAL A 109 -5.87 12.98 -13.73
CA VAL A 109 -7.02 12.89 -12.83
C VAL A 109 -6.83 11.70 -11.90
N SER A 110 -6.60 11.97 -10.62
CA SER A 110 -6.56 10.90 -9.60
C SER A 110 -7.94 10.65 -9.03
N LEU A 111 -8.36 9.38 -9.01
CA LEU A 111 -9.60 8.96 -8.38
C LEU A 111 -9.32 8.56 -6.92
N PRO A 112 -10.17 8.96 -5.96
CA PRO A 112 -10.14 8.37 -4.63
C PRO A 112 -10.58 6.90 -4.70
N GLY A 113 -9.99 6.04 -3.87
CA GLY A 113 -10.35 4.62 -3.87
C GLY A 113 -9.55 3.80 -2.86
N PRO A 114 -9.54 2.46 -3.01
CA PRO A 114 -8.87 1.54 -2.07
C PRO A 114 -7.39 1.86 -1.89
N SER A 115 -6.93 1.75 -0.64
CA SER A 115 -5.54 2.00 -0.27
C SER A 115 -5.18 1.15 0.96
N SER A 116 -4.24 0.24 0.82
CA SER A 116 -3.74 -0.58 1.92
C SER A 116 -3.07 0.28 3.02
N LEU A 117 -2.44 1.40 2.64
CA LEU A 117 -1.86 2.36 3.58
C LEU A 117 -2.92 2.92 4.52
N MET A 118 -3.97 3.52 3.96
CA MET A 118 -5.02 4.17 4.76
C MET A 118 -5.82 3.14 5.55
N THR A 119 -6.14 2.00 4.94
CA THR A 119 -6.86 0.92 5.63
C THR A 119 -6.05 0.39 6.81
N ALA A 120 -4.75 0.13 6.64
CA ALA A 120 -3.88 -0.31 7.72
C ALA A 120 -3.76 0.73 8.85
N LEU A 121 -3.56 2.01 8.51
CA LEU A 121 -3.45 3.09 9.50
C LEU A 121 -4.68 3.18 10.38
N VAL A 122 -5.88 3.22 9.81
CA VAL A 122 -7.12 3.41 10.58
C VAL A 122 -7.49 2.22 11.45
N VAL A 123 -7.12 0.99 11.04
CA VAL A 123 -7.41 -0.21 11.85
C VAL A 123 -6.29 -0.58 12.83
N SER A 124 -5.11 0.04 12.70
CA SER A 124 -3.93 -0.32 13.52
C SER A 124 -4.12 -0.10 15.01
N GLY A 125 -4.87 0.94 15.39
CA GLY A 125 -4.97 1.43 16.77
C GLY A 125 -3.74 2.22 17.22
N LEU A 126 -2.79 2.51 16.32
CA LEU A 126 -1.65 3.38 16.56
C LEU A 126 -1.99 4.83 16.20
N PRO A 127 -1.27 5.83 16.75
CA PRO A 127 -1.45 7.21 16.33
C PRO A 127 -1.19 7.39 14.83
N CYS A 128 -2.16 7.94 14.10
CA CYS A 128 -2.13 8.03 12.64
C CYS A 128 -2.12 9.47 12.09
N GLN A 129 -2.13 10.49 12.95
CA GLN A 129 -2.06 11.89 12.54
C GLN A 129 -0.68 12.26 11.97
N ASP A 130 0.34 11.59 12.46
CA ASP A 130 1.73 11.75 12.06
C ASP A 130 2.33 10.37 11.82
N PHE A 131 2.66 10.08 10.58
CA PHE A 131 3.24 8.79 10.17
C PHE A 131 4.27 8.97 9.06
N TYR A 132 5.15 8.01 8.95
CA TYR A 132 6.12 7.92 7.86
C TYR A 132 5.94 6.61 7.11
N CYS A 133 5.57 6.71 5.83
CA CYS A 133 5.51 5.54 4.96
C CYS A 133 6.92 5.18 4.49
N VAL A 134 7.45 4.10 5.05
CA VAL A 134 8.77 3.57 4.74
C VAL A 134 8.78 2.89 3.37
N GLY A 135 7.64 2.32 2.96
CA GLY A 135 7.56 1.47 1.77
C GLY A 135 8.27 0.14 1.95
N PHE A 136 8.82 -0.41 0.86
CA PHE A 136 9.59 -1.66 0.87
C PHE A 136 11.04 -1.40 1.27
N LEU A 137 11.51 -2.15 2.26
CA LEU A 137 12.89 -2.12 2.70
C LEU A 137 13.82 -2.95 1.80
N PRO A 138 15.14 -2.67 1.76
CA PRO A 138 16.09 -3.43 0.96
C PRO A 138 16.05 -4.93 1.24
N ARG A 139 16.18 -5.75 0.18
CA ARG A 139 16.15 -7.22 0.30
C ARG A 139 17.34 -7.78 1.09
N LYS A 140 18.53 -7.19 0.92
CA LYS A 140 19.75 -7.60 1.64
C LYS A 140 19.64 -7.19 3.10
N THR A 141 19.83 -8.14 4.02
CA THR A 141 19.69 -7.96 5.48
C THR A 141 20.51 -6.79 6.02
N GLU A 142 21.77 -6.67 5.61
CA GLU A 142 22.66 -5.60 6.06
C GLU A 142 22.12 -4.20 5.66
N LEU A 143 21.70 -4.05 4.40
CA LEU A 143 21.12 -2.80 3.91
C LEU A 143 19.78 -2.50 4.58
N ARG A 144 18.95 -3.51 4.83
CA ARG A 144 17.68 -3.40 5.52
C ARG A 144 17.87 -2.92 6.97
N ARG A 145 18.82 -3.52 7.70
CA ARG A 145 19.15 -3.07 9.07
C ARG A 145 19.69 -1.65 9.10
N LYS A 146 20.57 -1.30 8.17
CA LYS A 146 21.08 0.07 8.04
C LYS A 146 19.94 1.08 7.76
N ALA A 147 19.01 0.73 6.89
CA ALA A 147 17.82 1.55 6.64
C ALA A 147 16.97 1.68 7.91
N LEU A 148 16.69 0.59 8.63
CA LEU A 148 15.96 0.61 9.89
C LEU A 148 16.65 1.49 10.95
N GLN A 149 17.98 1.44 11.06
CA GLN A 149 18.74 2.30 11.98
C GLN A 149 18.50 3.79 11.68
N SER A 150 18.44 4.17 10.40
CA SER A 150 18.17 5.55 10.02
C SER A 150 16.75 6.02 10.39
N LEU A 151 15.81 5.09 10.56
CA LEU A 151 14.44 5.38 10.96
C LEU A 151 14.29 5.71 12.45
N LYS A 152 15.25 5.36 13.30
CA LYS A 152 15.21 5.66 14.76
C LYS A 152 14.98 7.15 15.09
N ARG A 153 15.40 8.03 14.20
CA ARG A 153 15.21 9.49 14.35
C ARG A 153 13.76 9.95 14.17
N TRP A 154 12.94 9.16 13.48
CA TRP A 154 11.55 9.50 13.19
C TRP A 154 10.65 9.08 14.35
N GLN A 155 10.25 10.05 15.18
CA GLN A 155 9.40 9.83 16.36
C GLN A 155 7.91 9.83 15.95
N THR A 156 7.53 8.88 15.10
CA THR A 156 6.20 8.79 14.49
C THR A 156 5.80 7.34 14.23
N THR A 157 4.58 7.09 13.78
CA THR A 157 4.17 5.78 13.30
C THR A 157 4.84 5.46 11.97
N LEU A 158 5.62 4.38 11.93
CA LEU A 158 6.24 3.85 10.72
C LEU A 158 5.30 2.85 10.05
N VAL A 159 5.12 2.97 8.74
CA VAL A 159 4.35 2.00 7.93
C VAL A 159 5.30 1.30 6.97
N ILE A 160 5.43 -0.01 7.10
CA ILE A 160 6.40 -0.84 6.38
C ILE A 160 5.67 -1.86 5.52
N TYR A 161 5.99 -1.89 4.24
CA TYR A 161 5.56 -2.92 3.28
C TYR A 161 6.62 -3.99 3.12
N GLU A 162 6.19 -5.23 2.92
CA GLU A 162 7.10 -6.33 2.62
C GLU A 162 6.38 -7.49 1.93
N ALA A 163 7.15 -8.27 1.16
CA ALA A 163 6.63 -9.48 0.54
C ALA A 163 6.25 -10.54 1.61
N PRO A 164 5.17 -11.30 1.42
CA PRO A 164 4.65 -12.25 2.41
C PRO A 164 5.68 -13.23 2.97
N TYR A 165 6.54 -13.77 2.12
CA TYR A 165 7.55 -14.75 2.49
C TYR A 165 8.71 -14.19 3.32
N ARG A 166 8.78 -12.85 3.50
CA ARG A 166 9.85 -12.18 4.29
C ARG A 166 9.36 -11.62 5.64
N LEU A 167 8.15 -11.96 6.07
CA LEU A 167 7.59 -11.47 7.32
C LEU A 167 8.49 -11.73 8.53
N ILE A 168 8.89 -12.98 8.75
CA ILE A 168 9.73 -13.34 9.92
C ILE A 168 11.10 -12.68 9.87
N PRO A 169 11.86 -12.71 8.76
CA PRO A 169 13.08 -11.92 8.64
C PRO A 169 12.90 -10.42 8.91
N LEU A 170 11.81 -9.82 8.40
CA LEU A 170 11.51 -8.42 8.66
C LEU A 170 11.27 -8.15 10.15
N LEU A 171 10.39 -8.92 10.80
CA LEU A 171 10.09 -8.75 12.23
C LEU A 171 11.34 -8.88 13.10
N LYS A 172 12.23 -9.83 12.80
CA LYS A 172 13.52 -10.00 13.50
C LYS A 172 14.41 -8.78 13.35
N ASP A 173 14.53 -8.23 12.14
CA ASP A 173 15.37 -7.06 11.90
C ASP A 173 14.76 -5.80 12.52
N VAL A 174 13.44 -5.60 12.40
CA VAL A 174 12.73 -4.46 13.03
C VAL A 174 12.86 -4.52 14.55
N LEU A 175 12.65 -5.69 15.16
CA LEU A 175 12.82 -5.91 16.60
C LEU A 175 14.26 -5.63 17.05
N GLY A 176 15.25 -6.12 16.30
CA GLY A 176 16.67 -5.92 16.62
C GLY A 176 17.10 -4.46 16.53
N GLU A 177 16.57 -3.72 15.58
CA GLU A 177 17.00 -2.35 15.32
C GLU A 177 16.15 -1.29 16.07
N LEU A 178 14.83 -1.44 16.13
CA LEU A 178 13.96 -0.46 16.77
C LEU A 178 13.66 -0.78 18.24
N GLY A 179 13.85 -2.05 18.65
CA GLY A 179 13.57 -2.55 19.98
C GLY A 179 12.27 -3.37 20.04
N GLY A 180 12.13 -4.18 21.09
CA GLY A 180 11.06 -5.18 21.18
C GLY A 180 9.75 -4.70 21.80
N TRP A 181 9.77 -3.56 22.48
CA TRP A 181 8.64 -3.07 23.27
C TRP A 181 7.79 -1.99 22.60
N GLN A 182 8.17 -1.58 21.37
CA GLN A 182 7.38 -0.65 20.59
C GLN A 182 6.01 -1.25 20.30
N ALA A 183 4.97 -0.45 20.49
CA ALA A 183 3.63 -0.80 20.05
C ALA A 183 3.63 -1.01 18.54
N ALA A 184 3.06 -2.10 18.11
CA ALA A 184 3.01 -2.46 16.70
C ALA A 184 1.70 -3.11 16.33
N SER A 185 1.35 -3.02 15.05
CA SER A 185 0.19 -3.66 14.47
C SER A 185 0.58 -4.33 13.15
N LEU A 186 0.21 -5.59 12.99
CA LEU A 186 0.38 -6.35 11.77
C LEU A 186 -0.98 -6.58 11.14
N CYS A 187 -1.26 -5.85 10.06
CA CYS A 187 -2.49 -5.94 9.29
C CYS A 187 -2.30 -6.94 8.16
N VAL A 188 -3.04 -8.05 8.21
CA VAL A 188 -2.86 -9.19 7.31
C VAL A 188 -4.09 -9.34 6.45
N ARG A 189 -3.91 -9.46 5.13
CA ARG A 189 -4.96 -9.70 4.14
C ARG A 189 -6.14 -8.72 4.29
N LEU A 190 -5.80 -7.43 4.37
CA LEU A 190 -6.80 -6.37 4.47
C LEU A 190 -7.84 -6.47 3.35
N SER A 191 -9.11 -6.29 3.72
CA SER A 191 -10.28 -6.40 2.84
C SER A 191 -10.60 -7.82 2.32
N TYR A 192 -9.82 -8.84 2.66
CA TYR A 192 -10.18 -10.23 2.39
C TYR A 192 -11.11 -10.79 3.48
N PRO A 193 -11.90 -11.87 3.20
CA PRO A 193 -12.77 -12.50 4.21
C PRO A 193 -12.03 -13.01 5.45
N ASP A 194 -10.75 -13.32 5.33
CA ASP A 194 -9.86 -13.79 6.39
C ASP A 194 -8.90 -12.71 6.90
N GLU A 195 -9.29 -11.43 6.76
CA GLU A 195 -8.57 -10.28 7.31
C GLU A 195 -8.28 -10.47 8.80
N ARG A 196 -7.07 -10.13 9.20
CA ARG A 196 -6.65 -10.14 10.61
C ARG A 196 -5.80 -8.91 10.92
N VAL A 197 -6.02 -8.36 12.11
CA VAL A 197 -5.20 -7.28 12.66
C VAL A 197 -4.64 -7.73 14.01
N LEU A 198 -3.36 -8.06 14.03
CA LEU A 198 -2.63 -8.45 15.23
C LEU A 198 -2.02 -7.21 15.86
N ARG A 199 -2.31 -6.95 17.12
CA ARG A 199 -1.82 -5.79 17.88
C ARG A 199 -1.06 -6.25 19.10
N GLY A 200 0.03 -5.56 19.44
CA GLY A 200 0.88 -5.87 20.58
C GLY A 200 2.19 -5.09 20.50
N ASN A 201 3.23 -5.59 21.12
CA ASN A 201 4.58 -5.13 20.88
C ASN A 201 5.29 -6.01 19.84
N LEU A 202 6.40 -5.53 19.29
CA LEU A 202 7.15 -6.25 18.24
C LEU A 202 7.57 -7.66 18.67
N LYS A 203 7.91 -7.87 19.95
CA LYS A 203 8.30 -9.17 20.49
C LYS A 203 7.12 -10.14 20.50
N GLU A 204 5.94 -9.68 20.91
CA GLU A 204 4.72 -10.48 20.92
C GLU A 204 4.29 -10.85 19.51
N LEU A 205 4.35 -9.90 18.56
CA LEU A 205 4.00 -10.16 17.16
C LEU A 205 4.94 -11.20 16.54
N LEU A 206 6.25 -11.10 16.78
CA LEU A 206 7.20 -12.09 16.29
C LEU A 206 6.90 -13.47 16.85
N ALA A 207 6.72 -13.59 18.17
CA ALA A 207 6.41 -14.87 18.82
C ALA A 207 5.11 -15.49 18.26
N HIS A 208 4.06 -14.68 18.07
CA HIS A 208 2.80 -15.13 17.49
C HIS A 208 2.99 -15.66 16.06
N CYS A 209 3.72 -14.90 15.20
CA CYS A 209 3.94 -15.29 13.81
C CYS A 209 4.84 -16.52 13.66
N GLU A 210 5.77 -16.76 14.58
CA GLU A 210 6.59 -17.98 14.61
C GLU A 210 5.78 -19.20 15.06
N ALA A 211 4.87 -19.03 16.04
CA ALA A 211 4.02 -20.10 16.54
C ALA A 211 2.87 -20.45 15.57
N SER A 212 2.35 -19.48 14.84
CA SER A 212 1.22 -19.63 13.91
C SER A 212 1.54 -18.95 12.57
N PRO A 213 2.38 -19.57 11.73
CA PRO A 213 2.72 -19.02 10.42
C PRO A 213 1.50 -18.86 9.52
N PHE A 214 1.42 -17.76 8.79
CA PHE A 214 0.40 -17.54 7.78
C PHE A 214 1.03 -17.13 6.44
N LYS A 215 0.24 -17.21 5.39
CA LYS A 215 0.61 -16.74 4.05
C LYS A 215 -0.36 -15.64 3.64
N GLY A 216 0.14 -14.59 3.02
CA GLY A 216 -0.69 -13.50 2.53
C GLY A 216 -0.01 -12.15 2.69
N GLU A 217 -0.52 -11.18 2.01
CA GLU A 217 -0.05 -9.81 2.06
C GLU A 217 -0.27 -9.21 3.45
N PHE A 218 0.63 -8.32 3.83
CA PHE A 218 0.53 -7.66 5.13
C PHE A 218 1.12 -6.25 5.07
N VAL A 219 0.71 -5.43 6.03
CA VAL A 219 1.31 -4.14 6.34
C VAL A 219 1.71 -4.15 7.81
N LEU A 220 2.98 -3.84 8.10
CA LEU A 220 3.48 -3.69 9.46
C LEU A 220 3.51 -2.21 9.85
N LEU A 221 2.87 -1.87 10.97
CA LEU A 221 2.93 -0.54 11.56
C LEU A 221 3.65 -0.61 12.90
N VAL A 222 4.51 0.38 13.18
CA VAL A 222 5.29 0.45 14.42
C VAL A 222 5.23 1.87 14.98
N ASP A 223 4.79 2.04 16.20
CA ASP A 223 4.94 3.31 16.93
C ASP A 223 6.39 3.49 17.38
N ASN A 224 7.13 4.29 16.63
CA ASN A 224 8.57 4.50 16.86
C ASN A 224 8.86 5.65 17.85
N ARG A 225 7.85 6.17 18.57
CA ARG A 225 8.06 7.18 19.60
C ARG A 225 8.71 6.56 20.82
N VAL A 226 9.58 7.32 21.50
CA VAL A 226 10.27 6.87 22.72
C VAL A 226 9.29 6.47 23.83
N SER A 227 8.09 7.06 23.86
CA SER A 227 7.00 6.78 24.79
C SER A 227 6.01 5.70 24.32
N GLY A 228 6.21 5.14 23.14
CA GLY A 228 5.30 4.18 22.47
C GLY A 228 5.31 2.79 23.12
N ARG A 229 5.35 2.70 24.46
CA ARG A 229 5.16 1.44 25.18
C ARG A 229 3.69 1.20 25.43
N PHE A 230 3.18 0.03 25.08
CA PHE A 230 1.84 -0.39 25.50
C PHE A 230 1.76 -0.35 27.02
N SER A 231 0.96 0.56 27.56
CA SER A 231 0.60 0.56 28.97
C SER A 231 -0.44 -0.55 29.20
N SER A 232 0.01 -1.70 29.65
CA SER A 232 -0.87 -2.78 30.13
C SER A 232 -1.46 -2.44 31.51
N LYS A 233 -2.08 -1.28 31.66
CA LYS A 233 -2.93 -1.01 32.81
C LYS A 233 -4.31 -1.60 32.56
N GLY A 234 -4.43 -2.90 32.87
CA GLY A 234 -5.72 -3.54 33.10
C GLY A 234 -6.52 -2.75 34.12
N GLY A 235 -7.77 -2.45 33.79
CA GLY A 235 -8.70 -1.78 34.66
C GLY A 235 -8.84 -2.52 35.98
N LYS A 236 -8.34 -1.92 37.04
CA LYS A 236 -8.78 -2.27 38.40
C LYS A 236 -10.08 -1.51 38.66
N GLY A 237 -11.13 -2.31 38.85
CA GLY A 237 -12.49 -1.86 39.10
C GLY A 237 -12.60 -0.77 40.17
N SER A 238 -13.41 0.22 39.86
CA SER A 238 -13.90 1.19 40.85
C SER A 238 -14.79 0.43 41.84
N LYS A 239 -14.31 0.32 43.07
CA LYS A 239 -15.15 -0.04 44.20
C LYS A 239 -16.12 1.13 44.44
N THR A 240 -17.38 0.88 44.21
CA THR A 240 -18.50 1.68 44.73
C THR A 240 -18.34 1.89 46.25
N ARG A 241 -18.24 3.11 46.69
CA ARG A 241 -18.55 3.50 48.05
C ARG A 241 -19.99 3.98 48.13
N SER A 242 -20.80 3.17 48.77
CA SER A 242 -22.09 3.61 49.34
C SER A 242 -21.85 4.53 50.54
N THR A 243 -22.47 5.65 50.54
CA THR A 243 -23.18 6.32 51.66
C THR A 243 -24.07 7.39 51.08
#